data_0a2779fdfc655e01f462555a240e18ac
#
_entry.id   0a2779fdfc655e01f462555a240e18ac
#
_cell.length_a   1.000
_cell.length_b   1.000
_cell.length_c   1.000
_cell.angle_alpha   90.00
_cell.angle_beta   90.00
_cell.angle_gamma   90.00
#
_symmetry.space_group_name_H-M   'P 1'
#
loop_
_entity.id
_entity.type
_entity.pdbx_description
1 polymer ?
#
loop_
_entity_poly.entity_id
_entity_poly.type
_entity_poly.pdbx_seq_one_letter_code
_entity_poly.pdbx_strand_id
1 'polypeptide(L)'
;MSEDVKKTEDNKSGNSNYKGNSNYKGKGPNKDNRQKRGPPLSPAQQRRKAAEERISNWTPKTELGRKVVSGEITTIQDALATGLPLREAPIVDLLITDLMEEVIDIHMVQKMSDSGRRVRFAVTTIVGNGNGVVGLGRVSGKLVRPTITKALDRAKLNIIEVRRGSGSWECSTAVPNSLPFEVAGRTGSTRVKIKPAPPGVGLVTNQVGQIMLKLAGVEDAWSFTRGQTQTIYNFASAMFKALEKTRSTKLLPGQKEFHNMIKGVKQE
;
A
#
# COMPACT_ATOMS: atom_id res chain seq x y z
N MET A 1 25.70 11.55 64.28
CA MET A 1 26.96 10.81 64.31
C MET A 1 27.34 10.68 62.87
N SER A 2 28.01 11.67 62.32
CA SER A 2 29.47 11.93 62.27
C SER A 2 30.13 10.99 61.28
N GLU A 3 30.49 11.62 60.10
CA GLU A 3 31.89 11.81 59.63
C GLU A 3 32.50 10.56 59.00
N ASP A 4 33.15 10.56 57.85
CA ASP A 4 34.21 11.45 57.39
C ASP A 4 34.47 11.31 55.87
N VAL A 5 34.79 12.44 55.33
CA VAL A 5 35.46 12.77 54.07
C VAL A 5 36.88 12.15 54.01
N LYS A 6 37.34 11.69 52.85
CA LYS A 6 38.75 11.86 52.46
C LYS A 6 38.93 11.90 50.94
N LYS A 7 39.40 13.06 50.49
CA LYS A 7 40.12 13.36 49.24
C LYS A 7 41.44 12.62 49.20
N THR A 8 41.90 12.20 48.01
CA THR A 8 43.33 12.23 47.66
C THR A 8 43.51 12.61 46.21
N GLU A 9 44.33 13.59 46.04
CA GLU A 9 44.77 14.25 44.80
C GLU A 9 45.94 13.46 44.13
N ASP A 10 46.09 13.76 42.82
CA ASP A 10 47.32 13.85 42.05
C ASP A 10 48.16 12.59 41.76
N ASN A 11 48.28 12.31 40.45
CA ASN A 11 49.59 12.21 39.87
C ASN A 11 49.66 12.57 38.38
N LYS A 12 50.47 13.56 38.08
CA LYS A 12 50.95 14.05 36.80
C LYS A 12 51.97 13.11 36.19
N SER A 13 52.07 13.18 34.88
CA SER A 13 53.25 13.11 34.04
C SER A 13 53.33 11.88 33.10
N GLY A 14 53.40 12.22 31.82
CA GLY A 14 53.69 11.28 30.75
C GLY A 14 53.60 11.97 29.37
N ASN A 15 54.47 12.96 29.18
CA ASN A 15 54.66 13.66 27.90
C ASN A 15 55.40 12.77 26.93
N SER A 16 54.77 12.35 25.81
CA SER A 16 55.47 11.81 24.68
C SER A 16 55.11 12.54 23.40
N ASN A 17 56.05 13.34 22.93
CA ASN A 17 56.06 14.04 21.67
C ASN A 17 55.96 13.07 20.50
N TYR A 18 54.81 13.05 19.77
CA TYR A 18 54.75 12.56 18.39
C TYR A 18 54.67 13.76 17.47
N LYS A 19 55.78 14.10 16.81
CA LYS A 19 55.79 14.97 15.62
C LYS A 19 55.14 14.25 14.48
N GLY A 20 53.84 14.51 14.26
CA GLY A 20 53.10 14.08 13.10
C GLY A 20 53.39 15.00 11.91
N ASN A 21 53.89 14.41 10.85
CA ASN A 21 54.24 15.00 9.57
C ASN A 21 52.99 15.50 8.87
N SER A 22 52.71 16.82 8.89
CA SER A 22 51.56 17.45 8.27
C SER A 22 51.83 17.80 6.80
N ASN A 23 51.60 16.86 5.90
CA ASN A 23 51.56 17.11 4.47
C ASN A 23 50.38 16.39 3.81
N TYR A 24 49.14 16.62 4.32
CA TYR A 24 47.95 16.38 3.54
C TYR A 24 47.31 17.73 3.17
N LYS A 25 47.69 18.30 2.01
CA LYS A 25 46.88 19.30 1.33
C LYS A 25 45.60 18.60 0.86
N GLY A 26 44.61 18.48 1.72
CA GLY A 26 43.25 18.11 1.36
C GLY A 26 42.70 19.19 0.42
N LYS A 27 42.49 18.83 -0.87
CA LYS A 27 41.63 19.59 -1.75
C LYS A 27 40.25 19.62 -1.08
N GLY A 28 39.88 20.79 -0.56
CA GLY A 28 38.55 21.04 -0.03
C GLY A 28 37.50 20.74 -1.12
N PRO A 29 36.33 20.22 -0.74
CA PRO A 29 35.28 19.96 -1.69
C PRO A 29 34.89 21.25 -2.40
N ASN A 30 34.94 21.21 -3.73
CA ASN A 30 34.61 22.27 -4.66
C ASN A 30 33.24 22.88 -4.28
N LYS A 31 33.22 24.11 -3.77
CA LYS A 31 32.01 24.82 -3.30
C LYS A 31 31.10 25.30 -4.43
N ASP A 32 31.50 25.12 -5.67
CA ASP A 32 30.85 25.76 -6.82
C ASP A 32 29.77 24.93 -7.50
N ASN A 33 29.44 23.74 -6.98
CA ASN A 33 28.40 22.90 -7.56
C ASN A 33 27.14 22.77 -6.65
N ARG A 34 26.82 23.80 -5.88
CA ARG A 34 25.48 23.98 -5.34
C ARG A 34 24.56 24.52 -6.44
N GLN A 35 24.33 23.70 -7.45
CA GLN A 35 23.16 23.87 -8.30
C GLN A 35 21.97 24.06 -7.37
N LYS A 36 21.24 25.17 -7.56
CA LYS A 36 20.03 25.56 -6.86
C LYS A 36 19.05 24.39 -6.87
N ARG A 37 19.14 23.52 -5.89
CA ARG A 37 18.09 22.51 -5.64
C ARG A 37 16.87 23.31 -5.26
N GLY A 38 15.89 23.33 -6.12
CA GLY A 38 14.58 23.89 -5.82
C GLY A 38 14.02 23.34 -4.51
N PRO A 39 12.99 23.95 -3.93
CA PRO A 39 12.41 23.51 -2.69
C PRO A 39 12.10 21.99 -2.77
N PRO A 40 12.31 21.24 -1.68
CA PRO A 40 12.09 19.80 -1.70
C PRO A 40 10.63 19.53 -2.08
N LEU A 41 10.44 18.78 -3.15
CA LEU A 41 9.13 18.38 -3.64
C LEU A 41 8.37 17.65 -2.54
N SER A 42 7.07 17.89 -2.43
CA SER A 42 6.22 17.16 -1.51
C SER A 42 6.30 15.64 -1.79
N PRO A 43 6.09 14.77 -0.78
CA PRO A 43 6.15 13.32 -0.98
C PRO A 43 5.22 12.82 -2.09
N ALA A 44 4.06 13.45 -2.27
CA ALA A 44 3.12 13.15 -3.35
C ALA A 44 3.68 13.52 -4.73
N GLN A 45 4.32 14.69 -4.86
CA GLN A 45 4.96 15.13 -6.11
C GLN A 45 6.17 14.26 -6.47
N GLN A 46 6.94 13.80 -5.47
CA GLN A 46 8.04 12.85 -5.71
C GLN A 46 7.54 11.51 -6.25
N ARG A 47 6.41 11.00 -5.73
CA ARG A 47 5.77 9.76 -6.22
C ARG A 47 5.28 9.91 -7.65
N ARG A 48 4.61 11.03 -7.98
CA ARG A 48 4.13 11.31 -9.36
C ARG A 48 5.30 11.37 -10.34
N LYS A 49 6.37 12.10 -10.04
CA LYS A 49 7.57 12.15 -10.89
C LYS A 49 8.21 10.77 -11.07
N ALA A 50 8.33 10.00 -10.01
CA ALA A 50 8.88 8.64 -10.10
C ALA A 50 7.98 7.70 -10.95
N ALA A 51 6.67 7.90 -10.93
CA ALA A 51 5.75 7.18 -11.81
C ALA A 51 5.90 7.62 -13.27
N GLU A 52 5.99 8.91 -13.54
CA GLU A 52 6.23 9.47 -14.88
C GLU A 52 7.55 8.97 -15.47
N GLU A 53 8.63 8.95 -14.70
CA GLU A 53 9.93 8.40 -15.12
C GLU A 53 9.86 6.91 -15.44
N ARG A 54 9.08 6.14 -14.68
CA ARG A 54 8.85 4.71 -14.96
C ARG A 54 8.08 4.51 -16.25
N ILE A 55 7.08 5.33 -16.50
CA ILE A 55 6.27 5.31 -17.71
C ILE A 55 7.10 5.67 -18.94
N SER A 56 7.91 6.72 -18.88
CA SER A 56 8.73 7.17 -20.02
C SER A 56 9.78 6.13 -20.46
N ASN A 57 10.29 5.34 -19.51
CA ASN A 57 11.27 4.28 -19.77
C ASN A 57 10.65 2.91 -20.04
N TRP A 58 9.30 2.82 -20.04
CA TRP A 58 8.63 1.54 -20.19
C TRP A 58 8.31 1.21 -21.65
N THR A 59 8.67 0.01 -22.06
CA THR A 59 8.29 -0.58 -23.35
C THR A 59 7.31 -1.72 -23.12
N PRO A 60 6.08 -1.67 -23.69
CA PRO A 60 5.06 -2.69 -23.45
C PRO A 60 5.47 -4.04 -24.05
N LYS A 61 5.46 -5.09 -23.24
CA LYS A 61 5.76 -6.47 -23.66
C LYS A 61 4.49 -7.28 -23.85
N THR A 62 3.44 -6.99 -23.07
CA THR A 62 2.17 -7.71 -23.09
C THR A 62 1.23 -7.12 -24.15
N GLU A 63 0.28 -7.94 -24.61
CA GLU A 63 -0.78 -7.50 -25.52
C GLU A 63 -1.63 -6.37 -24.91
N LEU A 64 -1.99 -6.52 -23.64
CA LEU A 64 -2.73 -5.50 -22.89
C LEU A 64 -1.93 -4.18 -22.81
N GLY A 65 -0.62 -4.25 -22.55
CA GLY A 65 0.25 -3.07 -22.53
C GLY A 65 0.30 -2.35 -23.88
N ARG A 66 0.31 -3.07 -24.99
CA ARG A 66 0.26 -2.49 -26.33
C ARG A 66 -1.06 -1.77 -26.60
N LYS A 67 -2.21 -2.38 -26.22
CA LYS A 67 -3.54 -1.77 -26.35
C LYS A 67 -3.73 -0.52 -25.50
N VAL A 68 -3.07 -0.46 -24.32
CA VAL A 68 -3.10 0.74 -23.49
C VAL A 68 -2.24 1.86 -24.09
N VAL A 69 -1.08 1.54 -24.64
CA VAL A 69 -0.21 2.55 -25.31
C VAL A 69 -0.82 3.03 -26.63
N SER A 70 -1.53 2.16 -27.39
CA SER A 70 -2.27 2.57 -28.59
C SER A 70 -3.51 3.43 -28.30
N GLY A 71 -3.92 3.53 -27.03
CA GLY A 71 -5.12 4.31 -26.64
C GLY A 71 -6.45 3.59 -26.83
N GLU A 72 -6.46 2.30 -27.20
CA GLU A 72 -7.68 1.51 -27.32
C GLU A 72 -8.37 1.30 -25.95
N ILE A 73 -7.57 1.26 -24.88
CA ILE A 73 -8.02 1.07 -23.50
C ILE A 73 -7.60 2.31 -22.70
N THR A 74 -8.58 3.09 -22.29
CA THR A 74 -8.37 4.34 -21.53
C THR A 74 -8.72 4.20 -20.05
N THR A 75 -9.56 3.21 -19.68
CA THR A 75 -10.00 3.02 -18.29
C THR A 75 -9.51 1.69 -17.73
N ILE A 76 -9.30 1.65 -16.40
CA ILE A 76 -8.94 0.40 -15.72
C ILE A 76 -10.08 -0.62 -15.78
N GLN A 77 -11.33 -0.15 -15.89
CA GLN A 77 -12.51 -1.01 -16.01
C GLN A 77 -12.50 -1.78 -17.33
N ASP A 78 -12.19 -1.10 -18.43
CA ASP A 78 -12.05 -1.73 -19.74
C ASP A 78 -10.89 -2.73 -19.75
N ALA A 79 -9.76 -2.36 -19.14
CA ALA A 79 -8.62 -3.27 -18.99
C ALA A 79 -8.99 -4.56 -18.24
N LEU A 80 -9.75 -4.45 -17.15
CA LEU A 80 -10.23 -5.60 -16.37
C LEU A 80 -11.38 -6.35 -17.08
N ALA A 81 -12.15 -5.70 -17.96
CA ALA A 81 -13.22 -6.31 -18.73
C ALA A 81 -12.69 -7.19 -19.89
N THR A 82 -11.53 -6.89 -20.45
CA THR A 82 -10.89 -7.71 -21.49
C THR A 82 -10.54 -9.13 -21.05
N GLY A 83 -10.49 -9.38 -19.72
CA GLY A 83 -10.11 -10.68 -19.17
C GLY A 83 -8.62 -11.03 -19.31
N LEU A 84 -7.82 -10.15 -19.91
CA LEU A 84 -6.38 -10.34 -20.02
C LEU A 84 -5.70 -10.12 -18.66
N PRO A 85 -4.71 -10.93 -18.27
CA PRO A 85 -4.03 -10.79 -16.99
C PRO A 85 -3.13 -9.55 -16.98
N LEU A 86 -3.23 -8.74 -15.91
CA LEU A 86 -2.32 -7.65 -15.63
C LEU A 86 -0.95 -8.22 -15.22
N ARG A 87 0.07 -8.06 -16.06
CA ARG A 87 1.45 -8.53 -15.81
C ARG A 87 2.47 -7.42 -15.68
N GLU A 88 2.13 -6.21 -16.05
CA GLU A 88 3.00 -5.04 -16.02
C GLU A 88 2.43 -3.95 -15.11
N ALA A 89 3.18 -3.57 -14.07
CA ALA A 89 2.76 -2.55 -13.12
C ALA A 89 2.59 -1.14 -13.75
N PRO A 90 3.42 -0.71 -14.74
CA PRO A 90 3.25 0.59 -15.38
C PRO A 90 1.90 0.79 -16.09
N ILE A 91 1.21 -0.28 -16.50
CA ILE A 91 -0.16 -0.18 -17.06
C ILE A 91 -1.10 0.50 -16.07
N VAL A 92 -0.98 0.12 -14.79
CA VAL A 92 -1.83 0.67 -13.73
C VAL A 92 -1.47 2.12 -13.44
N ASP A 93 -0.17 2.44 -13.43
CA ASP A 93 0.31 3.81 -13.22
C ASP A 93 -0.12 4.77 -14.35
N LEU A 94 -0.34 4.26 -15.59
CA LEU A 94 -0.90 5.01 -16.70
C LEU A 94 -2.41 5.23 -16.56
N LEU A 95 -3.15 4.17 -16.21
CA LEU A 95 -4.62 4.20 -16.19
C LEU A 95 -5.18 4.87 -14.92
N ILE A 96 -4.40 4.92 -13.83
CA ILE A 96 -4.82 5.51 -12.55
C ILE A 96 -3.75 6.51 -12.10
N THR A 97 -4.04 7.80 -12.25
CA THR A 97 -3.12 8.89 -11.86
C THR A 97 -3.06 9.11 -10.35
N ASP A 98 -4.15 8.86 -9.64
CA ASP A 98 -4.30 9.15 -8.20
C ASP A 98 -4.21 7.89 -7.34
N LEU A 99 -3.17 7.08 -7.57
CA LEU A 99 -2.95 5.87 -6.80
C LEU A 99 -2.30 6.20 -5.45
N MET A 100 -2.99 5.87 -4.36
CA MET A 100 -2.46 5.92 -3.00
C MET A 100 -1.84 4.57 -2.64
N GLU A 101 -0.67 4.63 -2.03
CA GLU A 101 0.10 3.46 -1.64
C GLU A 101 0.31 3.47 -0.13
N GLU A 102 0.00 2.35 0.54
CA GLU A 102 0.19 2.22 1.98
C GLU A 102 0.84 0.88 2.34
N VAL A 103 1.80 0.94 3.27
CA VAL A 103 2.47 -0.25 3.80
C VAL A 103 1.80 -0.63 5.11
N ILE A 104 1.21 -1.82 5.14
CA ILE A 104 0.48 -2.31 6.32
C ILE A 104 1.42 -2.93 7.34
N ASP A 105 2.34 -3.78 6.86
CA ASP A 105 3.16 -4.61 7.73
C ASP A 105 4.52 -4.89 7.12
N ILE A 106 5.54 -4.80 7.98
CA ILE A 106 6.92 -5.17 7.67
C ILE A 106 7.41 -6.04 8.82
N HIS A 107 7.57 -7.33 8.58
CA HIS A 107 8.11 -8.25 9.59
C HIS A 107 9.30 -9.03 9.08
N MET A 108 10.18 -9.38 10.01
CA MET A 108 11.36 -10.18 9.77
C MET A 108 11.01 -11.66 9.87
N VAL A 109 11.38 -12.43 8.84
CA VAL A 109 11.23 -13.88 8.80
C VAL A 109 12.60 -14.53 8.79
N GLN A 110 12.86 -15.44 9.71
CA GLN A 110 14.11 -16.17 9.81
C GLN A 110 13.91 -17.62 9.39
N LYS A 111 14.87 -18.15 8.62
CA LYS A 111 14.98 -19.57 8.29
C LYS A 111 16.36 -20.06 8.70
N MET A 112 16.41 -21.16 9.44
CA MET A 112 17.66 -21.84 9.72
C MET A 112 18.12 -22.61 8.48
N SER A 113 19.41 -22.52 8.16
CA SER A 113 20.09 -23.30 7.14
C SER A 113 21.36 -23.91 7.77
N ASP A 114 22.01 -24.82 7.06
CA ASP A 114 23.25 -25.46 7.53
C ASP A 114 24.36 -24.47 7.88
N SER A 115 24.39 -23.32 7.18
CA SER A 115 25.34 -22.21 7.39
C SER A 115 24.81 -21.11 8.35
N GLY A 116 23.77 -21.37 9.15
CA GLY A 116 23.22 -20.43 10.12
C GLY A 116 21.89 -19.80 9.74
N ARG A 117 21.55 -18.68 10.40
CA ARG A 117 20.26 -18.00 10.24
C ARG A 117 20.25 -17.16 8.97
N ARG A 118 19.27 -17.40 8.10
CA ARG A 118 18.98 -16.56 6.95
C ARG A 118 17.75 -15.69 7.22
N VAL A 119 17.96 -14.37 7.20
CA VAL A 119 16.92 -13.38 7.46
C VAL A 119 16.34 -12.86 6.15
N ARG A 120 15.01 -12.70 6.11
CA ARG A 120 14.26 -11.99 5.05
C ARG A 120 13.22 -11.09 5.67
N PHE A 121 12.88 -10.03 4.97
CA PHE A 121 11.80 -9.12 5.35
C PHE A 121 10.59 -9.40 4.48
N ALA A 122 9.46 -9.71 5.10
CA ALA A 122 8.18 -9.82 4.40
C ALA A 122 7.42 -8.51 4.55
N VAL A 123 7.00 -7.95 3.43
CA VAL A 123 6.29 -6.68 3.35
C VAL A 123 4.92 -6.91 2.75
N THR A 124 3.90 -6.35 3.38
CA THR A 124 2.51 -6.36 2.90
C THR A 124 2.09 -4.93 2.61
N THR A 125 1.64 -4.69 1.38
CA THR A 125 1.23 -3.36 0.91
C THR A 125 -0.18 -3.39 0.33
N ILE A 126 -0.89 -2.28 0.49
CA ILE A 126 -2.16 -2.04 -0.20
C ILE A 126 -1.98 -0.82 -1.12
N VAL A 127 -2.62 -0.87 -2.25
CA VAL A 127 -2.76 0.26 -3.16
C VAL A 127 -4.24 0.48 -3.48
N GLY A 128 -4.63 1.73 -3.69
CA GLY A 128 -6.00 2.07 -4.07
C GLY A 128 -6.12 3.52 -4.48
N ASN A 129 -7.23 3.87 -5.11
CA ASN A 129 -7.50 5.22 -5.59
C ASN A 129 -8.54 5.98 -4.74
N GLY A 130 -9.05 5.39 -3.63
CA GLY A 130 -10.16 5.95 -2.88
C GLY A 130 -11.49 5.96 -3.65
N ASN A 131 -11.55 5.36 -4.83
CA ASN A 131 -12.69 5.45 -5.74
C ASN A 131 -13.08 4.10 -6.38
N GLY A 132 -13.06 3.03 -5.60
CA GLY A 132 -13.54 1.71 -6.02
C GLY A 132 -12.49 0.79 -6.62
N VAL A 133 -11.20 1.13 -6.51
CA VAL A 133 -10.11 0.26 -6.95
C VAL A 133 -9.17 -0.01 -5.79
N VAL A 134 -8.88 -1.28 -5.55
CA VAL A 134 -7.98 -1.71 -4.46
C VAL A 134 -7.10 -2.87 -4.92
N GLY A 135 -5.85 -2.88 -4.48
CA GLY A 135 -4.91 -3.96 -4.74
C GLY A 135 -4.16 -4.37 -3.48
N LEU A 136 -3.85 -5.64 -3.35
CA LEU A 136 -3.09 -6.21 -2.23
C LEU A 136 -1.87 -6.95 -2.74
N GLY A 137 -0.69 -6.61 -2.18
CA GLY A 137 0.58 -7.27 -2.50
C GLY A 137 1.32 -7.74 -1.27
N ARG A 138 1.99 -8.90 -1.36
CA ARG A 138 2.94 -9.38 -0.37
C ARG A 138 4.16 -9.95 -1.06
N VAL A 139 5.33 -9.49 -0.63
CA VAL A 139 6.63 -9.95 -1.15
C VAL A 139 7.62 -10.11 0.01
N SER A 140 8.56 -11.03 -0.13
CA SER A 140 9.68 -11.19 0.80
C SER A 140 11.03 -11.01 0.09
N GLY A 141 11.94 -10.26 0.72
CA GLY A 141 13.27 -9.96 0.17
C GLY A 141 14.34 -9.84 1.24
N LYS A 142 15.58 -9.66 0.82
CA LYS A 142 16.74 -9.52 1.74
C LYS A 142 16.82 -8.10 2.34
N LEU A 143 16.47 -7.07 1.56
CA LEU A 143 16.55 -5.66 1.95
C LEU A 143 15.13 -5.05 1.99
N VAL A 144 14.85 -4.18 2.96
CA VAL A 144 13.49 -3.62 3.18
C VAL A 144 13.06 -2.73 2.01
N ARG A 145 13.84 -1.70 1.64
CA ARG A 145 13.46 -0.74 0.59
C ARG A 145 13.11 -1.38 -0.76
N PRO A 146 13.98 -2.21 -1.39
CA PRO A 146 13.63 -2.83 -2.66
C PRO A 146 12.49 -3.86 -2.52
N THR A 147 12.25 -4.39 -1.32
CA THR A 147 11.12 -5.28 -1.08
C THR A 147 9.80 -4.52 -1.03
N ILE A 148 9.78 -3.31 -0.46
CA ILE A 148 8.60 -2.42 -0.48
C ILE A 148 8.22 -2.11 -1.94
N THR A 149 9.17 -1.69 -2.76
CA THR A 149 8.91 -1.38 -4.18
C THR A 149 8.33 -2.60 -4.93
N LYS A 150 8.90 -3.78 -4.74
CA LYS A 150 8.37 -5.03 -5.33
C LYS A 150 7.00 -5.41 -4.79
N ALA A 151 6.71 -5.12 -3.51
CA ALA A 151 5.40 -5.39 -2.93
C ALA A 151 4.33 -4.46 -3.51
N LEU A 152 4.66 -3.19 -3.75
CA LEU A 152 3.80 -2.23 -4.43
C LEU A 152 3.52 -2.66 -5.88
N ASP A 153 4.55 -3.05 -6.63
CA ASP A 153 4.37 -3.56 -7.98
C ASP A 153 3.46 -4.82 -7.98
N ARG A 154 3.65 -5.70 -6.99
CA ARG A 154 2.77 -6.87 -6.82
C ARG A 154 1.33 -6.51 -6.48
N ALA A 155 1.13 -5.47 -5.66
CA ALA A 155 -0.19 -4.97 -5.33
C ALA A 155 -0.89 -4.36 -6.55
N LYS A 156 -0.16 -3.61 -7.38
CA LYS A 156 -0.65 -3.07 -8.66
C LYS A 156 -1.07 -4.17 -9.65
N LEU A 157 -0.36 -5.29 -9.68
CA LEU A 157 -0.73 -6.43 -10.52
C LEU A 157 -1.97 -7.20 -10.02
N ASN A 158 -2.28 -7.08 -8.73
CA ASN A 158 -3.41 -7.76 -8.09
C ASN A 158 -4.51 -6.76 -7.72
N ILE A 159 -4.92 -5.95 -8.67
CA ILE A 159 -5.98 -4.96 -8.51
C ILE A 159 -7.34 -5.59 -8.76
N ILE A 160 -8.29 -5.23 -7.91
CA ILE A 160 -9.71 -5.56 -8.06
C ILE A 160 -10.55 -4.29 -8.09
N GLU A 161 -11.67 -4.41 -8.76
CA GLU A 161 -12.73 -3.40 -8.77
C GLU A 161 -13.76 -3.72 -7.67
N VAL A 162 -14.07 -2.75 -6.83
CA VAL A 162 -15.04 -2.87 -5.73
C VAL A 162 -16.31 -2.11 -6.11
N ARG A 163 -17.46 -2.79 -5.99
CA ARG A 163 -18.75 -2.14 -6.15
C ARG A 163 -19.15 -1.47 -4.84
N ARG A 164 -19.52 -0.20 -4.92
CA ARG A 164 -20.02 0.59 -3.80
C ARG A 164 -21.52 0.84 -4.00
N GLY A 165 -22.22 1.05 -2.92
CA GLY A 165 -23.66 1.31 -2.95
C GLY A 165 -24.20 1.62 -1.56
N SER A 166 -25.50 1.75 -1.43
CA SER A 166 -26.20 1.93 -0.17
C SER A 166 -27.04 0.69 0.13
N GLY A 167 -26.41 -0.35 0.70
CA GLY A 167 -27.09 -1.62 0.99
C GLY A 167 -27.70 -1.72 2.39
N SER A 168 -27.63 -0.67 3.21
CA SER A 168 -28.27 -0.64 4.53
C SER A 168 -29.74 -0.32 4.39
N TRP A 169 -30.58 -1.02 5.16
CA TRP A 169 -32.02 -0.78 5.23
C TRP A 169 -32.39 0.58 5.85
N GLU A 170 -31.47 1.14 6.65
CA GLU A 170 -31.61 2.47 7.26
C GLU A 170 -31.20 3.61 6.33
N CYS A 171 -30.62 3.29 5.16
CA CYS A 171 -30.12 4.28 4.23
C CYS A 171 -31.25 4.80 3.36
N SER A 172 -31.79 5.98 3.69
CA SER A 172 -32.76 6.69 2.87
C SER A 172 -32.11 7.53 1.76
N THR A 173 -30.81 7.75 1.81
CA THR A 173 -30.04 8.58 0.87
C THR A 173 -29.47 7.74 -0.26
N ALA A 174 -29.58 8.24 -1.48
CA ALA A 174 -29.03 7.60 -2.67
C ALA A 174 -27.50 7.73 -2.81
N VAL A 175 -26.74 7.93 -1.71
CA VAL A 175 -25.31 8.12 -1.75
C VAL A 175 -24.61 6.77 -1.60
N PRO A 176 -23.69 6.39 -2.49
CA PRO A 176 -22.97 5.11 -2.45
C PRO A 176 -21.78 5.16 -1.49
N ASN A 177 -22.05 5.33 -0.20
CA ASN A 177 -21.06 5.45 0.88
C ASN A 177 -20.57 4.10 1.43
N SER A 178 -21.29 3.02 1.12
CA SER A 178 -21.03 1.70 1.72
C SER A 178 -20.95 0.61 0.66
N LEU A 179 -21.19 -0.64 1.08
CA LEU A 179 -21.32 -1.80 0.22
C LEU A 179 -22.78 -2.07 -0.15
N PRO A 180 -23.05 -2.65 -1.32
CA PRO A 180 -24.42 -2.93 -1.75
C PRO A 180 -25.08 -4.10 -0.99
N PHE A 181 -24.30 -5.03 -0.45
CA PHE A 181 -24.79 -6.20 0.30
C PHE A 181 -23.71 -6.76 1.21
N GLU A 182 -24.09 -7.69 2.11
CA GLU A 182 -23.13 -8.39 2.98
C GLU A 182 -22.19 -9.26 2.16
N VAL A 183 -20.90 -9.13 2.42
CA VAL A 183 -19.85 -9.93 1.77
C VAL A 183 -19.00 -10.62 2.82
N ALA A 184 -18.57 -11.85 2.53
CA ALA A 184 -17.72 -12.62 3.42
C ALA A 184 -16.51 -13.21 2.68
N GLY A 185 -15.33 -13.06 3.29
CA GLY A 185 -14.07 -13.64 2.80
C GLY A 185 -13.41 -14.53 3.84
N ARG A 186 -12.59 -15.46 3.38
CA ARG A 186 -11.84 -16.39 4.25
C ARG A 186 -10.42 -16.58 3.71
N THR A 187 -9.45 -16.56 4.62
CA THR A 187 -8.07 -16.96 4.32
C THR A 187 -7.49 -17.69 5.53
N GLY A 188 -7.18 -18.97 5.34
CA GLY A 188 -6.80 -19.85 6.44
C GLY A 188 -7.92 -19.98 7.49
N SER A 189 -7.60 -19.72 8.76
CA SER A 189 -8.55 -19.69 9.86
C SER A 189 -9.33 -18.39 9.99
N THR A 190 -8.81 -17.28 9.40
CA THR A 190 -9.42 -15.96 9.51
C THR A 190 -10.62 -15.85 8.57
N ARG A 191 -11.75 -15.45 9.13
CA ARG A 191 -13.00 -15.17 8.41
C ARG A 191 -13.41 -13.73 8.69
N VAL A 192 -13.74 -13.00 7.64
CA VAL A 192 -14.20 -11.59 7.71
C VAL A 192 -15.54 -11.51 6.99
N LYS A 193 -16.52 -10.90 7.65
CA LYS A 193 -17.81 -10.52 7.06
C LYS A 193 -17.90 -9.01 7.12
N ILE A 194 -18.24 -8.38 6.01
CA ILE A 194 -18.46 -6.93 5.93
C ILE A 194 -19.93 -6.72 5.61
N LYS A 195 -20.57 -5.91 6.43
CA LYS A 195 -21.98 -5.51 6.23
C LYS A 195 -22.08 -4.05 5.85
N PRO A 196 -23.05 -3.69 5.01
CA PRO A 196 -23.32 -2.29 4.73
C PRO A 196 -23.77 -1.56 6.00
N ALA A 197 -23.39 -0.29 6.12
CA ALA A 197 -23.77 0.57 7.24
C ALA A 197 -24.47 1.84 6.71
N PRO A 198 -25.35 2.48 7.50
CA PRO A 198 -25.91 3.76 7.16
C PRO A 198 -24.86 4.86 7.20
N PRO A 199 -25.11 6.01 6.53
CA PRO A 199 -24.16 7.12 6.50
C PRO A 199 -23.90 7.68 7.91
N GLY A 200 -22.63 8.00 8.19
CA GLY A 200 -22.19 8.59 9.46
C GLY A 200 -21.72 7.60 10.52
N VAL A 201 -21.84 6.29 10.29
CA VAL A 201 -21.33 5.25 11.23
C VAL A 201 -19.81 5.15 11.20
N GLY A 202 -19.20 5.45 10.04
CA GLY A 202 -17.77 5.27 9.83
C GLY A 202 -17.36 3.81 9.66
N LEU A 203 -16.06 3.56 9.70
CA LEU A 203 -15.48 2.24 9.49
C LEU A 203 -15.29 1.51 10.81
N VAL A 204 -16.20 0.60 11.14
CA VAL A 204 -16.13 -0.25 12.33
C VAL A 204 -15.38 -1.54 12.00
N THR A 205 -14.05 -1.48 12.00
CA THR A 205 -13.17 -2.59 11.66
C THR A 205 -11.79 -2.43 12.28
N ASN A 206 -10.93 -3.44 12.18
CA ASN A 206 -9.53 -3.35 12.57
C ASN A 206 -8.79 -2.30 11.71
N GLN A 207 -7.70 -1.72 12.23
CA GLN A 207 -6.87 -0.70 11.55
C GLN A 207 -6.52 -1.08 10.11
N VAL A 208 -6.08 -2.31 9.86
CA VAL A 208 -5.78 -2.81 8.50
C VAL A 208 -7.01 -2.77 7.60
N GLY A 209 -8.18 -3.09 8.15
CA GLY A 209 -9.44 -3.04 7.43
C GLY A 209 -9.88 -1.61 7.12
N GLN A 210 -9.67 -0.68 8.06
CA GLN A 210 -9.96 0.74 7.83
C GLN A 210 -9.13 1.29 6.67
N ILE A 211 -7.84 0.97 6.63
CA ILE A 211 -6.94 1.36 5.53
C ILE A 211 -7.46 0.83 4.20
N MET A 212 -7.77 -0.47 4.14
CA MET A 212 -8.25 -1.11 2.91
C MET A 212 -9.58 -0.54 2.44
N LEU A 213 -10.54 -0.32 3.33
CA LEU A 213 -11.84 0.23 2.99
C LEU A 213 -11.76 1.70 2.56
N LYS A 214 -10.92 2.51 3.23
CA LYS A 214 -10.65 3.90 2.82
C LYS A 214 -10.05 3.96 1.42
N LEU A 215 -9.07 3.11 1.13
CA LEU A 215 -8.45 3.01 -0.19
C LEU A 215 -9.41 2.46 -1.26
N ALA A 216 -10.43 1.68 -0.86
CA ALA A 216 -11.52 1.26 -1.74
C ALA A 216 -12.59 2.35 -1.93
N GLY A 217 -12.57 3.43 -1.16
CA GLY A 217 -13.56 4.50 -1.20
C GLY A 217 -14.89 4.13 -0.51
N VAL A 218 -14.82 3.24 0.48
CA VAL A 218 -15.96 2.92 1.36
C VAL A 218 -15.79 3.75 2.63
N GLU A 219 -16.85 4.50 2.98
CA GLU A 219 -16.86 5.42 4.13
C GLU A 219 -17.50 4.78 5.36
N ASP A 220 -18.55 3.98 5.16
CA ASP A 220 -19.31 3.37 6.22
C ASP A 220 -19.42 1.86 6.03
N ALA A 221 -18.98 1.10 7.03
CA ALA A 221 -19.11 -0.36 7.02
C ALA A 221 -18.96 -0.96 8.41
N TRP A 222 -19.71 -2.03 8.69
CA TRP A 222 -19.52 -2.88 9.84
C TRP A 222 -18.74 -4.14 9.45
N SER A 223 -17.74 -4.53 10.25
CA SER A 223 -17.05 -5.79 10.03
C SER A 223 -17.16 -6.72 11.22
N PHE A 224 -17.36 -7.99 10.93
CA PHE A 224 -17.35 -9.09 11.91
C PHE A 224 -16.24 -10.04 11.55
N THR A 225 -15.41 -10.36 12.52
CA THR A 225 -14.22 -11.18 12.31
C THR A 225 -14.24 -12.41 13.21
N ARG A 226 -13.74 -13.55 12.71
CA ARG A 226 -13.56 -14.80 13.46
C ARG A 226 -12.23 -15.44 13.10
N GLY A 227 -11.66 -16.18 14.04
CA GLY A 227 -10.39 -16.91 13.88
C GLY A 227 -9.19 -16.06 14.26
N GLN A 228 -8.01 -16.40 13.73
CA GLN A 228 -6.73 -15.74 14.06
C GLN A 228 -6.59 -14.40 13.33
N THR A 229 -7.18 -13.36 13.88
CA THR A 229 -7.21 -12.02 13.28
C THR A 229 -5.91 -11.23 13.47
N GLN A 230 -5.05 -11.64 14.40
CA GLN A 230 -3.75 -11.00 14.61
C GLN A 230 -2.77 -11.24 13.45
N THR A 231 -2.98 -12.29 12.66
CA THR A 231 -2.18 -12.49 11.45
C THR A 231 -2.58 -11.48 10.38
N ILE A 232 -1.87 -10.34 10.36
CA ILE A 232 -2.18 -9.15 9.55
C ILE A 232 -2.42 -9.51 8.08
N TYR A 233 -1.53 -10.30 7.48
CA TYR A 233 -1.70 -10.70 6.08
C TYR A 233 -2.94 -11.55 5.83
N ASN A 234 -3.23 -12.51 6.71
CA ASN A 234 -4.41 -13.36 6.54
C ASN A 234 -5.70 -12.55 6.66
N PHE A 235 -5.72 -11.59 7.60
CA PHE A 235 -6.82 -10.66 7.75
C PHE A 235 -7.01 -9.79 6.50
N ALA A 236 -5.94 -9.14 6.02
CA ALA A 236 -5.95 -8.34 4.80
C ALA A 236 -6.40 -9.15 3.58
N SER A 237 -5.88 -10.37 3.42
CA SER A 237 -6.26 -11.26 2.32
C SER A 237 -7.71 -11.75 2.42
N ALA A 238 -8.23 -12.00 3.63
CA ALA A 238 -9.63 -12.36 3.83
C ALA A 238 -10.56 -11.21 3.47
N MET A 239 -10.21 -9.98 3.88
CA MET A 239 -10.96 -8.78 3.53
C MET A 239 -10.90 -8.50 2.02
N PHE A 240 -9.74 -8.62 1.40
CA PHE A 240 -9.58 -8.47 -0.03
C PHE A 240 -10.47 -9.44 -0.83
N LYS A 241 -10.50 -10.73 -0.44
CA LYS A 241 -11.40 -11.73 -1.03
C LYS A 241 -12.89 -11.43 -0.77
N ALA A 242 -13.23 -10.79 0.35
CA ALA A 242 -14.58 -10.33 0.58
C ALA A 242 -14.97 -9.23 -0.41
N LEU A 243 -14.08 -8.24 -0.62
CA LEU A 243 -14.29 -7.16 -1.59
C LEU A 243 -14.35 -7.68 -3.03
N GLU A 244 -13.54 -8.66 -3.40
CA GLU A 244 -13.57 -9.30 -4.72
C GLU A 244 -14.93 -9.90 -5.05
N LYS A 245 -15.65 -10.43 -4.06
CA LYS A 245 -17.00 -10.97 -4.24
C LYS A 245 -18.03 -9.92 -4.62
N THR A 246 -17.82 -8.65 -4.29
CA THR A 246 -18.73 -7.58 -4.72
C THR A 246 -18.80 -7.51 -6.24
N ARG A 247 -17.66 -7.74 -6.92
CA ARG A 247 -17.58 -7.75 -8.38
C ARG A 247 -18.20 -9.01 -9.00
N SER A 248 -17.94 -10.18 -8.41
CA SER A 248 -18.34 -11.48 -8.98
C SER A 248 -19.83 -11.77 -8.88
N THR A 249 -20.56 -11.05 -8.00
CA THR A 249 -21.99 -11.28 -7.79
C THR A 249 -22.80 -10.74 -8.96
N LYS A 250 -23.67 -11.61 -9.51
CA LYS A 250 -24.63 -11.21 -10.55
C LYS A 250 -25.75 -10.37 -9.91
N LEU A 251 -26.10 -9.27 -10.55
CA LEU A 251 -27.14 -8.34 -10.11
C LEU A 251 -28.23 -8.24 -11.17
N LEU A 252 -29.47 -8.25 -10.73
CA LEU A 252 -30.61 -7.93 -11.58
C LEU A 252 -30.62 -6.42 -11.91
N PRO A 253 -31.15 -6.02 -13.07
CA PRO A 253 -31.16 -4.60 -13.48
C PRO A 253 -31.77 -3.67 -12.42
N GLY A 254 -32.92 -3.98 -11.87
CA GLY A 254 -33.57 -3.17 -10.83
C GLY A 254 -32.83 -3.07 -9.49
N GLN A 255 -31.96 -4.04 -9.16
CA GLN A 255 -31.15 -3.98 -7.96
C GLN A 255 -30.02 -2.94 -8.04
N LYS A 256 -29.53 -2.64 -9.24
CA LYS A 256 -28.51 -1.60 -9.42
C LYS A 256 -29.04 -0.23 -9.07
N GLU A 257 -30.25 0.07 -9.50
CA GLU A 257 -30.92 1.35 -9.21
C GLU A 257 -31.33 1.45 -7.75
N PHE A 258 -31.92 0.39 -7.20
CA PHE A 258 -32.39 0.36 -5.81
C PHE A 258 -31.27 0.59 -4.80
N HIS A 259 -30.09 0.01 -5.01
CA HIS A 259 -28.93 0.18 -4.12
C HIS A 259 -27.98 1.29 -4.58
N ASN A 260 -28.35 2.06 -5.59
CA ASN A 260 -27.53 3.11 -6.19
C ASN A 260 -26.07 2.69 -6.39
N MET A 261 -25.89 1.54 -7.04
CA MET A 261 -24.58 0.90 -7.16
C MET A 261 -23.70 1.60 -8.16
N ILE A 262 -22.53 2.01 -7.71
CA ILE A 262 -21.45 2.51 -8.56
C ILE A 262 -20.42 1.39 -8.74
N LYS A 263 -20.10 1.14 -10.00
CA LYS A 263 -19.09 0.18 -10.40
C LYS A 263 -17.76 0.91 -10.60
N GLY A 264 -16.75 0.56 -9.79
CA GLY A 264 -15.39 1.10 -9.92
C GLY A 264 -15.30 2.62 -9.77
N VAL A 265 -14.52 3.27 -10.63
CA VAL A 265 -14.28 4.71 -10.60
C VAL A 265 -15.54 5.48 -10.96
N LYS A 266 -15.92 6.47 -10.15
CA LYS A 266 -16.96 7.44 -10.50
C LYS A 266 -16.48 8.18 -11.76
N GLN A 267 -17.18 8.08 -12.85
CA GLN A 267 -17.00 8.99 -13.97
C GLN A 267 -17.66 10.32 -13.56
N GLU A 268 -16.86 11.35 -13.46
CA GLU A 268 -17.34 12.72 -13.26
C GLU A 268 -17.98 13.24 -14.53
#